data_53d5a37599291f8aae62322c10e7ef98
#
_entry.id   53d5a37599291f8aae62322c10e7ef98
#
_cell.length_a   1.000
_cell.length_b   1.000
_cell.length_c   1.000
_cell.angle_alpha   90.00
_cell.angle_beta   90.00
_cell.angle_gamma   90.00
#
_symmetry.space_group_name_H-M   'P 1'
#
loop_
_entity.id
_entity.type
_entity.pdbx_description
1 polymer ?
#
loop_
_entity_poly.entity_id
_entity_poly.type
_entity_poly.pdbx_seq_one_letter_code
_entity_poly.pdbx_strand_id
1 'polypeptide(L)'
;MNSDRIVCYLFTVFDKKESLIDFVSHYKKFKSGLTHKLVICFKLLNSLEIKVLKEYLKEIDYTEFIDPYTKNDWDFGSYMRVSKTFNNKDILFLSSHSYPVCNDWLKKLFLFKNETTVIAPTASYESLVDSIKLKNKFYKIIRYLIRKYNFSKNFDKFPNPHFRTSSFLINSKIFLNYIQNKKLRNKEDTLKIESGKNSLTKYLENKNIKIIVVNSDGEKFEKKDWKNSETYNFLKHDKSIISDKHSRKYLELNNNEKKASRFKVWGN
;
A
#
# COMPACT_ATOMS: atom_id res chain seq x y z
N MET A 1 2.38 22.78 -16.42
CA MET A 1 3.49 21.81 -16.53
C MET A 1 2.90 20.40 -16.44
N ASN A 2 3.00 19.59 -17.49
CA ASN A 2 2.56 18.20 -17.45
C ASN A 2 3.58 17.39 -16.64
N SER A 3 3.36 17.25 -15.35
CA SER A 3 4.22 16.40 -14.51
C SER A 3 3.94 14.94 -14.85
N ASP A 4 4.98 14.19 -15.25
CA ASP A 4 4.87 12.74 -15.46
C ASP A 4 4.77 11.96 -14.15
N ARG A 5 4.87 12.65 -13.01
CA ARG A 5 4.83 12.12 -11.66
C ARG A 5 3.52 12.43 -11.00
N ILE A 6 2.84 11.42 -10.53
CA ILE A 6 1.54 11.54 -9.88
C ILE A 6 1.62 10.95 -8.48
N VAL A 7 1.03 11.63 -7.52
CA VAL A 7 0.74 11.11 -6.19
C VAL A 7 -0.78 10.98 -6.11
N CYS A 8 -1.28 9.77 -5.95
CA CYS A 8 -2.71 9.50 -5.82
C CYS A 8 -3.02 9.09 -4.38
N TYR A 9 -3.74 9.93 -3.65
CA TYR A 9 -4.28 9.61 -2.34
C TYR A 9 -5.74 9.16 -2.50
N LEU A 10 -6.05 7.96 -2.00
CA LEU A 10 -7.40 7.41 -2.03
C LEU A 10 -8.13 7.74 -0.73
N PHE A 11 -9.35 8.28 -0.85
CA PHE A 11 -10.28 8.46 0.26
C PHE A 11 -11.62 7.80 -0.08
N THR A 12 -12.16 7.02 0.84
CA THR A 12 -13.37 6.22 0.62
C THR A 12 -14.47 6.55 1.63
N VAL A 13 -15.71 6.20 1.33
CA VAL A 13 -16.84 6.34 2.26
C VAL A 13 -16.64 5.59 3.61
N PHE A 14 -15.73 4.61 3.64
CA PHE A 14 -15.42 3.84 4.85
C PHE A 14 -14.39 4.53 5.75
N ASP A 15 -13.79 5.61 5.29
CA ASP A 15 -12.75 6.32 6.02
C ASP A 15 -13.34 7.45 6.85
N LYS A 16 -12.68 7.73 7.95
CA LYS A 16 -13.00 8.89 8.78
C LYS A 16 -12.30 10.13 8.23
N LYS A 17 -12.92 11.29 8.37
CA LYS A 17 -12.33 12.58 7.94
C LYS A 17 -10.94 12.84 8.53
N GLU A 18 -10.68 12.31 9.72
CA GLU A 18 -9.38 12.42 10.40
C GLU A 18 -8.23 11.87 9.55
N SER A 19 -8.47 10.80 8.77
CA SER A 19 -7.42 10.27 7.89
C SER A 19 -7.05 11.23 6.74
N LEU A 20 -8.01 12.00 6.22
CA LEU A 20 -7.74 13.06 5.25
C LEU A 20 -7.02 14.24 5.90
N ILE A 21 -7.45 14.66 7.09
CA ILE A 21 -6.83 15.74 7.85
C ILE A 21 -5.37 15.38 8.17
N ASP A 22 -5.12 14.16 8.63
CA ASP A 22 -3.76 13.67 8.90
C ASP A 22 -2.91 13.68 7.62
N PHE A 23 -3.46 13.20 6.50
CA PHE A 23 -2.76 13.24 5.22
C PHE A 23 -2.38 14.67 4.84
N VAL A 24 -3.32 15.62 4.85
CA VAL A 24 -3.09 17.02 4.48
C VAL A 24 -2.05 17.67 5.40
N SER A 25 -2.17 17.44 6.71
CA SER A 25 -1.23 17.96 7.70
C SER A 25 0.21 17.50 7.43
N HIS A 26 0.40 16.20 7.20
CA HIS A 26 1.71 15.62 6.93
C HIS A 26 2.25 15.97 5.53
N TYR A 27 1.38 16.03 4.53
CA TYR A 27 1.74 16.46 3.19
C TYR A 27 2.25 17.91 3.15
N LYS A 28 1.66 18.79 3.94
CA LYS A 28 2.13 20.18 4.11
C LYS A 28 3.42 20.26 4.93
N LYS A 29 3.52 19.46 5.99
CA LYS A 29 4.67 19.45 6.91
C LYS A 29 5.94 18.97 6.25
N PHE A 30 5.86 17.91 5.44
CA PHE A 30 7.02 17.27 4.83
C PHE A 30 7.11 17.57 3.34
N LYS A 31 8.15 18.30 2.94
CA LYS A 31 8.39 18.67 1.53
C LYS A 31 8.63 17.41 0.69
N SER A 32 7.99 17.32 -0.46
CA SER A 32 8.14 16.18 -1.39
C SER A 32 9.53 16.07 -2.03
N GLY A 33 10.22 17.20 -2.21
CA GLY A 33 11.50 17.29 -2.90
C GLY A 33 11.42 17.18 -4.43
N LEU A 34 10.24 16.92 -5.00
CA LEU A 34 10.00 16.85 -6.45
C LEU A 34 8.65 17.45 -6.82
N THR A 35 8.61 18.11 -7.97
CA THR A 35 7.35 18.57 -8.57
C THR A 35 6.54 17.36 -9.03
N HIS A 36 5.26 17.35 -8.68
CA HIS A 36 4.31 16.29 -9.00
C HIS A 36 2.89 16.85 -9.07
N LYS A 37 1.97 16.07 -9.64
CA LYS A 37 0.55 16.32 -9.57
C LYS A 37 -0.03 15.49 -8.41
N LEU A 38 -0.67 16.14 -7.44
CA LEU A 38 -1.46 15.46 -6.42
C LEU A 38 -2.86 15.18 -6.96
N VAL A 39 -3.31 13.96 -6.87
CA VAL A 39 -4.66 13.50 -7.20
C VAL A 39 -5.33 13.01 -5.93
N ILE A 40 -6.47 13.59 -5.57
CA ILE A 40 -7.33 13.08 -4.50
C ILE A 40 -8.44 12.27 -5.14
N CYS A 41 -8.40 10.96 -4.92
CA CYS A 41 -9.40 10.02 -5.45
C CYS A 41 -10.49 9.80 -4.40
N PHE A 42 -11.70 10.27 -4.66
CA PHE A 42 -12.88 10.05 -3.85
C PHE A 42 -13.67 8.84 -4.35
N LYS A 43 -13.87 7.86 -3.46
CA LYS A 43 -14.56 6.61 -3.78
C LYS A 43 -15.82 6.42 -2.96
N LEU A 44 -16.95 6.13 -3.66
CA LEU A 44 -18.27 5.84 -3.06
C LEU A 44 -18.83 6.99 -2.20
N LEU A 45 -18.40 8.22 -2.44
CA LEU A 45 -18.88 9.42 -1.76
C LEU A 45 -19.88 10.16 -2.64
N ASN A 46 -20.90 10.75 -2.03
CA ASN A 46 -21.82 11.65 -2.73
C ASN A 46 -21.25 13.09 -2.80
N SER A 47 -21.90 13.93 -3.59
CA SER A 47 -21.43 15.31 -3.82
C SER A 47 -21.42 16.19 -2.56
N LEU A 48 -22.34 15.95 -1.61
CA LEU A 48 -22.38 16.70 -0.35
C LEU A 48 -21.22 16.30 0.57
N GLU A 49 -20.94 15.01 0.68
CA GLU A 49 -19.80 14.50 1.43
C GLU A 49 -18.48 15.04 0.89
N ILE A 50 -18.31 15.01 -0.46
CA ILE A 50 -17.12 15.55 -1.12
C ILE A 50 -17.00 17.04 -0.85
N LYS A 51 -18.12 17.81 -0.92
CA LYS A 51 -18.12 19.25 -0.62
C LYS A 51 -17.60 19.55 0.80
N VAL A 52 -18.02 18.78 1.79
CA VAL A 52 -17.53 18.92 3.18
C VAL A 52 -16.04 18.59 3.28
N LEU A 53 -15.57 17.54 2.62
CA LEU A 53 -14.18 17.13 2.64
C LEU A 53 -13.25 18.15 1.95
N LYS A 54 -13.73 18.85 0.92
CA LYS A 54 -12.97 19.90 0.23
C LYS A 54 -12.58 21.07 1.13
N GLU A 55 -13.30 21.31 2.21
CA GLU A 55 -12.91 22.33 3.19
C GLU A 55 -11.52 22.06 3.81
N TYR A 56 -11.19 20.78 4.01
CA TYR A 56 -9.87 20.37 4.53
C TYR A 56 -8.75 20.42 3.48
N LEU A 57 -9.11 20.52 2.18
CA LEU A 57 -8.17 20.53 1.05
C LEU A 57 -7.85 21.93 0.51
N LYS A 58 -8.46 22.99 1.04
CA LYS A 58 -8.34 24.38 0.52
C LYS A 58 -6.90 24.92 0.46
N GLU A 59 -6.03 24.38 1.31
CA GLU A 59 -4.65 24.88 1.43
C GLU A 59 -3.62 24.09 0.63
N ILE A 60 -4.08 23.14 -0.18
CA ILE A 60 -3.21 22.34 -1.04
C ILE A 60 -3.72 22.37 -2.49
N ASP A 61 -2.78 22.39 -3.44
CA ASP A 61 -3.13 22.24 -4.85
C ASP A 61 -3.29 20.75 -5.18
N TYR A 62 -4.45 20.39 -5.75
CA TYR A 62 -4.76 19.02 -6.13
C TYR A 62 -5.70 18.93 -7.32
N THR A 63 -5.69 17.79 -7.98
CA THR A 63 -6.66 17.39 -9.00
C THR A 63 -7.67 16.45 -8.35
N GLU A 64 -8.94 16.75 -8.49
CA GLU A 64 -10.02 15.88 -8.04
C GLU A 64 -10.20 14.71 -9.03
N PHE A 65 -10.35 13.51 -8.50
CA PHE A 65 -10.80 12.34 -9.23
C PHE A 65 -11.96 11.69 -8.47
N ILE A 66 -13.18 11.84 -9.00
CA ILE A 66 -14.35 11.16 -8.47
C ILE A 66 -14.42 9.80 -9.14
N ASP A 67 -14.25 8.73 -8.34
CA ASP A 67 -14.32 7.36 -8.86
C ASP A 67 -15.74 7.06 -9.35
N PRO A 68 -15.95 6.79 -10.66
CA PRO A 68 -17.27 6.60 -11.23
C PRO A 68 -17.94 5.27 -10.86
N TYR A 69 -17.20 4.36 -10.21
CA TYR A 69 -17.71 3.04 -9.90
C TYR A 69 -18.50 3.04 -8.58
N THR A 70 -19.78 2.63 -8.66
CA THR A 70 -20.75 2.73 -7.57
C THR A 70 -20.79 1.52 -6.63
N LYS A 71 -19.97 0.50 -6.90
CA LYS A 71 -19.84 -0.68 -6.02
C LYS A 71 -18.46 -0.73 -5.38
N ASN A 72 -18.36 -1.44 -4.25
CA ASN A 72 -17.07 -1.60 -3.60
C ASN A 72 -16.22 -2.68 -4.30
N ASP A 73 -15.21 -2.23 -5.01
CA ASP A 73 -14.15 -3.07 -5.60
C ASP A 73 -12.77 -2.77 -4.98
N TRP A 74 -12.79 -2.30 -3.74
CA TRP A 74 -11.62 -1.99 -2.90
C TRP A 74 -10.69 -0.93 -3.52
N ASP A 75 -9.53 -0.75 -2.94
CA ASP A 75 -8.54 0.24 -3.38
C ASP A 75 -8.04 0.00 -4.81
N PHE A 76 -7.83 -1.28 -5.16
CA PHE A 76 -7.30 -1.67 -6.46
C PHE A 76 -8.19 -1.30 -7.64
N GLY A 77 -9.52 -1.29 -7.44
CA GLY A 77 -10.45 -0.87 -8.48
C GLY A 77 -10.29 0.63 -8.78
N SER A 78 -10.19 1.46 -7.76
CA SER A 78 -9.93 2.90 -7.92
C SER A 78 -8.54 3.14 -8.54
N TYR A 79 -7.51 2.45 -8.06
CA TYR A 79 -6.16 2.55 -8.63
C TYR A 79 -6.13 2.16 -10.11
N MET A 80 -6.90 1.15 -10.52
CA MET A 80 -7.04 0.79 -11.94
C MET A 80 -7.66 1.93 -12.76
N ARG A 81 -8.72 2.58 -12.27
CA ARG A 81 -9.39 3.69 -13.00
C ARG A 81 -8.52 4.94 -13.04
N VAL A 82 -7.85 5.28 -11.95
CA VAL A 82 -6.83 6.35 -11.94
C VAL A 82 -5.71 6.04 -12.94
N SER A 83 -5.22 4.79 -12.99
CA SER A 83 -4.20 4.39 -13.95
C SER A 83 -4.65 4.50 -15.41
N LYS A 84 -5.92 4.28 -15.70
CA LYS A 84 -6.49 4.48 -17.06
C LYS A 84 -6.51 5.96 -17.44
N THR A 85 -6.89 6.83 -16.49
CA THR A 85 -6.95 8.29 -16.71
C THR A 85 -5.53 8.87 -16.88
N PHE A 86 -4.58 8.40 -16.10
CA PHE A 86 -3.18 8.84 -16.15
C PHE A 86 -2.29 7.77 -16.78
N ASN A 87 -2.64 7.34 -17.99
CA ASN A 87 -1.93 6.28 -18.69
C ASN A 87 -0.48 6.67 -18.98
N ASN A 88 0.41 5.67 -18.84
CA ASN A 88 1.85 5.79 -19.03
C ASN A 88 2.53 6.85 -18.13
N LYS A 89 1.96 7.11 -16.93
CA LYS A 89 2.56 7.97 -15.91
C LYS A 89 3.05 7.13 -14.73
N ASP A 90 4.06 7.64 -14.04
CA ASP A 90 4.51 7.04 -12.78
C ASP A 90 3.62 7.54 -11.64
N ILE A 91 2.95 6.62 -10.96
CA ILE A 91 1.97 6.92 -9.91
C ILE A 91 2.43 6.33 -8.60
N LEU A 92 2.58 7.18 -7.58
CA LEU A 92 2.64 6.77 -6.19
C LEU A 92 1.22 6.67 -5.66
N PHE A 93 0.74 5.47 -5.44
CA PHE A 93 -0.52 5.21 -4.77
C PHE A 93 -0.35 5.26 -3.25
N LEU A 94 -1.27 5.95 -2.59
CA LEU A 94 -1.38 6.05 -1.14
C LEU A 94 -2.80 5.66 -0.73
N SER A 95 -2.95 4.69 0.17
CA SER A 95 -4.24 4.37 0.78
C SER A 95 -4.69 5.48 1.74
N SER A 96 -5.94 5.47 2.13
CA SER A 96 -6.56 6.48 2.98
C SER A 96 -5.90 6.71 4.34
N HIS A 97 -5.11 5.76 4.80
CA HIS A 97 -4.39 5.88 6.08
C HIS A 97 -2.88 6.07 5.90
N SER A 98 -2.44 6.40 4.68
CA SER A 98 -1.02 6.57 4.35
C SER A 98 -0.66 8.03 4.16
N TYR A 99 0.45 8.46 4.76
CA TYR A 99 0.96 9.82 4.61
C TYR A 99 2.49 9.87 4.77
N PRO A 100 3.18 10.89 4.18
CA PRO A 100 4.61 11.04 4.30
C PRO A 100 5.03 11.42 5.73
N VAL A 101 6.21 10.93 6.18
CA VAL A 101 6.73 11.19 7.52
C VAL A 101 8.18 11.72 7.54
N CYS A 102 8.75 12.04 6.38
CA CYS A 102 10.07 12.65 6.28
C CYS A 102 10.14 13.64 5.10
N ASN A 103 11.09 14.58 5.13
CA ASN A 103 11.37 15.46 4.00
C ASN A 103 11.96 14.68 2.82
N ASP A 104 11.78 15.25 1.62
CA ASP A 104 12.23 14.68 0.35
C ASP A 104 11.65 13.27 0.06
N TRP A 105 10.49 12.95 0.66
CA TRP A 105 9.89 11.64 0.59
C TRP A 105 9.65 11.16 -0.85
N LEU A 106 9.17 12.04 -1.72
CA LEU A 106 8.92 11.67 -3.11
C LEU A 106 10.22 11.58 -3.90
N LYS A 107 11.15 12.51 -3.67
CA LYS A 107 12.48 12.51 -4.30
C LYS A 107 13.24 11.21 -3.98
N LYS A 108 13.22 10.76 -2.73
CA LYS A 108 13.85 9.50 -2.30
C LYS A 108 13.25 8.29 -3.02
N LEU A 109 11.92 8.23 -3.15
CA LEU A 109 11.25 7.14 -3.88
C LEU A 109 11.60 7.17 -5.38
N PHE A 110 11.67 8.35 -6.00
CA PHE A 110 12.00 8.48 -7.43
C PHE A 110 13.48 8.27 -7.75
N LEU A 111 14.38 8.30 -6.77
CA LEU A 111 15.82 8.14 -6.98
C LEU A 111 16.18 6.84 -7.72
N PHE A 112 15.44 5.77 -7.47
CA PHE A 112 15.69 4.45 -8.06
C PHE A 112 14.59 4.02 -9.05
N LYS A 113 13.64 4.92 -9.38
CA LYS A 113 12.56 4.62 -10.30
C LYS A 113 13.04 4.72 -11.75
N ASN A 114 12.83 3.66 -12.51
CA ASN A 114 13.01 3.59 -13.95
C ASN A 114 11.93 2.69 -14.57
N GLU A 115 12.01 2.41 -15.85
CA GLU A 115 11.02 1.61 -16.60
C GLU A 115 10.90 0.16 -16.11
N THR A 116 11.97 -0.39 -15.53
CA THR A 116 12.04 -1.79 -15.04
C THR A 116 11.98 -1.90 -13.52
N THR A 117 11.58 -0.82 -12.82
CA THR A 117 11.49 -0.83 -11.36
C THR A 117 10.13 -0.42 -10.85
N VAL A 118 9.72 -1.04 -9.75
CA VAL A 118 8.64 -0.62 -8.86
C VAL A 118 9.26 -0.31 -7.51
N ILE A 119 8.85 0.83 -6.91
CA ILE A 119 9.39 1.27 -5.63
C ILE A 119 8.31 1.14 -4.57
N ALA A 120 8.67 0.55 -3.46
CA ALA A 120 7.79 0.40 -2.30
C ALA A 120 8.42 1.06 -1.07
N PRO A 121 7.67 1.85 -0.29
CA PRO A 121 8.14 2.33 1.00
C PRO A 121 8.33 1.21 2.02
N THR A 122 7.64 0.08 1.86
CA THR A 122 7.68 -1.04 2.80
C THR A 122 7.41 -2.39 2.12
N ALA A 123 7.89 -3.47 2.74
CA ALA A 123 7.63 -4.85 2.34
C ALA A 123 7.34 -5.74 3.56
N SER A 124 7.03 -7.01 3.33
CA SER A 124 6.76 -8.01 4.36
C SER A 124 7.02 -9.42 3.83
N TYR A 125 7.43 -10.34 4.69
CA TYR A 125 7.49 -11.78 4.41
C TYR A 125 6.32 -12.54 5.03
N GLU A 126 5.34 -11.81 5.59
CA GLU A 126 4.19 -12.41 6.28
C GLU A 126 3.42 -13.37 5.37
N SER A 127 3.03 -14.51 5.94
CA SER A 127 2.13 -15.48 5.33
C SER A 127 0.74 -15.40 5.94
N LEU A 128 -0.29 -15.27 5.10
CA LEU A 128 -1.67 -15.35 5.55
C LEU A 128 -2.06 -16.77 5.97
N VAL A 129 -1.42 -17.81 5.43
CA VAL A 129 -1.63 -19.21 5.83
C VAL A 129 -1.20 -19.44 7.27
N ASP A 130 -0.01 -18.91 7.63
CA ASP A 130 0.56 -19.08 8.96
C ASP A 130 -0.02 -18.10 9.99
N SER A 131 -0.68 -17.04 9.52
CA SER A 131 -1.40 -16.07 10.36
C SER A 131 -2.77 -16.54 10.84
N ILE A 132 -3.28 -17.68 10.34
CA ILE A 132 -4.56 -18.24 10.77
C ILE A 132 -4.40 -18.85 12.16
N LYS A 133 -5.02 -18.20 13.17
CA LYS A 133 -4.98 -18.68 14.56
C LYS A 133 -6.05 -19.74 14.80
N LEU A 134 -5.66 -20.83 15.47
CA LEU A 134 -6.61 -21.77 16.06
C LEU A 134 -7.29 -21.09 17.26
N LYS A 135 -8.63 -21.05 17.27
CA LYS A 135 -9.39 -20.59 18.43
C LYS A 135 -9.70 -21.78 19.34
N ASN A 136 -9.45 -21.67 20.65
CA ASN A 136 -9.54 -22.70 21.69
C ASN A 136 -10.94 -23.31 21.90
N LYS A 137 -11.67 -23.67 20.84
CA LYS A 137 -12.96 -24.36 20.92
C LYS A 137 -12.95 -25.51 19.93
N PHE A 138 -13.18 -26.73 20.42
CA PHE A 138 -13.04 -27.98 19.66
C PHE A 138 -13.78 -27.96 18.30
N TYR A 139 -15.03 -27.48 18.27
CA TYR A 139 -15.81 -27.39 17.02
C TYR A 139 -15.21 -26.39 15.98
N LYS A 140 -14.22 -25.57 16.36
CA LYS A 140 -13.56 -24.64 15.46
C LYS A 140 -12.34 -25.25 14.79
N ILE A 141 -11.88 -26.44 15.19
CA ILE A 141 -10.73 -27.11 14.58
C ILE A 141 -11.02 -27.44 13.12
N ILE A 142 -12.17 -28.00 12.81
CA ILE A 142 -12.55 -28.35 11.43
C ILE A 142 -12.58 -27.07 10.55
N ARG A 143 -13.21 -26.00 11.04
CA ARG A 143 -13.22 -24.72 10.33
C ARG A 143 -11.81 -24.14 10.14
N TYR A 144 -10.93 -24.30 11.12
CA TYR A 144 -9.53 -23.90 11.02
C TYR A 144 -8.82 -24.67 9.92
N LEU A 145 -8.95 -25.99 9.87
CA LEU A 145 -8.34 -26.85 8.87
C LEU A 145 -8.84 -26.52 7.45
N ILE A 146 -10.15 -26.40 7.28
CA ILE A 146 -10.76 -26.01 6.01
C ILE A 146 -10.24 -24.63 5.57
N ARG A 147 -10.21 -23.65 6.47
CA ARG A 147 -9.71 -22.30 6.16
C ARG A 147 -8.24 -22.35 5.80
N LYS A 148 -7.41 -23.06 6.56
CA LYS A 148 -5.99 -23.21 6.29
C LYS A 148 -5.74 -23.88 4.93
N TYR A 149 -6.50 -24.93 4.61
CA TYR A 149 -6.46 -25.60 3.32
C TYR A 149 -6.85 -24.63 2.18
N ASN A 150 -7.96 -23.91 2.31
CA ASN A 150 -8.40 -22.96 1.27
C ASN A 150 -7.38 -21.83 1.06
N PHE A 151 -6.79 -21.31 2.14
CA PHE A 151 -5.74 -20.30 2.03
C PHE A 151 -4.47 -20.85 1.39
N SER A 152 -4.07 -22.09 1.70
CA SER A 152 -2.86 -22.70 1.11
C SER A 152 -2.95 -22.91 -0.41
N LYS A 153 -4.17 -22.93 -0.97
CA LYS A 153 -4.35 -22.94 -2.44
C LYS A 153 -3.94 -21.61 -3.08
N ASN A 154 -4.19 -20.51 -2.39
CA ASN A 154 -4.06 -19.16 -2.94
C ASN A 154 -2.84 -18.40 -2.42
N PHE A 155 -2.27 -18.80 -1.28
CA PHE A 155 -1.17 -18.11 -0.62
C PHE A 155 -0.02 -19.07 -0.30
N ASP A 156 1.20 -18.55 -0.31
CA ASP A 156 2.38 -19.30 0.10
C ASP A 156 2.52 -19.30 1.64
N LYS A 157 3.22 -20.32 2.17
CA LYS A 157 3.68 -20.34 3.55
C LYS A 157 4.79 -19.32 3.76
N PHE A 158 5.14 -19.07 5.02
CA PHE A 158 6.29 -18.24 5.36
C PHE A 158 7.61 -18.89 4.89
N PRO A 159 8.55 -18.11 4.32
CA PRO A 159 8.43 -16.68 3.99
C PRO A 159 7.64 -16.46 2.69
N ASN A 160 6.74 -15.48 2.72
CA ASN A 160 5.99 -15.04 1.54
C ASN A 160 6.33 -13.59 1.19
N PRO A 161 7.48 -13.31 0.57
CA PRO A 161 7.93 -11.95 0.27
C PRO A 161 6.96 -11.22 -0.64
N HIS A 162 6.48 -10.07 -0.19
CA HIS A 162 5.66 -9.16 -0.99
C HIS A 162 5.85 -7.72 -0.52
N PHE A 163 5.78 -6.76 -1.44
CA PHE A 163 5.71 -5.36 -1.02
C PHE A 163 4.30 -5.04 -0.55
N ARG A 164 4.20 -4.07 0.36
CA ARG A 164 2.92 -3.68 0.95
C ARG A 164 2.21 -2.68 0.04
N THR A 165 0.94 -2.97 -0.26
CA THR A 165 0.14 -2.18 -1.20
C THR A 165 -0.59 -0.99 -0.57
N SER A 166 -0.32 -0.70 0.71
CA SER A 166 -0.75 0.54 1.36
C SER A 166 -0.12 1.78 0.71
N SER A 167 1.09 1.62 0.16
CA SER A 167 1.76 2.64 -0.66
C SER A 167 2.77 2.01 -1.60
N PHE A 168 2.76 2.40 -2.88
CA PHE A 168 3.71 1.91 -3.88
C PHE A 168 3.76 2.82 -5.11
N LEU A 169 4.95 2.95 -5.70
CA LEU A 169 5.22 3.74 -6.89
C LEU A 169 5.42 2.81 -8.09
N ILE A 170 4.54 2.92 -9.07
CA ILE A 170 4.52 2.06 -10.25
C ILE A 170 4.14 2.85 -11.50
N ASN A 171 4.63 2.44 -12.67
CA ASN A 171 4.11 2.95 -13.92
C ASN A 171 2.69 2.42 -14.17
N SER A 172 1.76 3.31 -14.51
CA SER A 172 0.33 2.96 -14.69
C SER A 172 0.10 1.89 -15.74
N LYS A 173 0.90 1.84 -16.84
CA LYS A 173 0.82 0.81 -17.87
C LYS A 173 1.19 -0.57 -17.32
N ILE A 174 2.26 -0.64 -16.52
CA ILE A 174 2.66 -1.89 -15.86
C ILE A 174 1.54 -2.38 -14.92
N PHE A 175 0.97 -1.47 -14.13
CA PHE A 175 -0.11 -1.80 -13.22
C PHE A 175 -1.37 -2.27 -13.96
N LEU A 176 -1.78 -1.57 -15.02
CA LEU A 176 -2.93 -1.92 -15.84
C LEU A 176 -2.78 -3.30 -16.48
N ASN A 177 -1.61 -3.65 -17.00
CA ASN A 177 -1.33 -4.98 -17.58
C ASN A 177 -1.57 -6.12 -16.58
N TYR A 178 -1.40 -5.85 -15.30
CA TYR A 178 -1.68 -6.81 -14.23
C TYR A 178 -3.13 -6.82 -13.78
N ILE A 179 -3.69 -5.63 -13.49
CA ILE A 179 -4.93 -5.51 -12.72
C ILE A 179 -6.21 -5.65 -13.56
N GLN A 180 -6.17 -5.28 -14.84
CA GLN A 180 -7.37 -5.18 -15.69
C GLN A 180 -8.16 -6.49 -15.83
N ASN A 181 -7.51 -7.64 -15.67
CA ASN A 181 -8.12 -8.97 -15.77
C ASN A 181 -8.36 -9.61 -14.38
N LYS A 182 -8.16 -8.88 -13.28
CA LYS A 182 -8.36 -9.38 -11.93
C LYS A 182 -9.79 -9.17 -11.47
N LYS A 183 -10.32 -10.15 -10.74
CA LYS A 183 -11.63 -10.04 -10.08
C LYS A 183 -11.44 -9.34 -8.74
N LEU A 184 -12.30 -8.35 -8.45
CA LEU A 184 -12.27 -7.52 -7.24
C LEU A 184 -13.64 -7.55 -6.55
N ARG A 185 -14.11 -8.75 -6.17
CA ARG A 185 -15.47 -8.95 -5.65
C ARG A 185 -15.54 -8.92 -4.12
N ASN A 186 -14.44 -9.24 -3.47
CA ASN A 186 -14.38 -9.37 -2.01
C ASN A 186 -12.95 -9.11 -1.50
N LYS A 187 -12.83 -9.04 -0.17
CA LYS A 187 -11.53 -8.79 0.48
C LYS A 187 -10.49 -9.87 0.18
N GLU A 188 -10.90 -11.12 -0.04
CA GLU A 188 -9.94 -12.19 -0.37
C GLU A 188 -9.31 -11.97 -1.73
N ASP A 189 -10.08 -11.45 -2.71
CA ASP A 189 -9.53 -11.11 -4.03
C ASP A 189 -8.44 -10.04 -3.91
N THR A 190 -8.60 -9.03 -3.03
CA THR A 190 -7.57 -8.00 -2.78
C THR A 190 -6.34 -8.57 -2.09
N LEU A 191 -6.52 -9.47 -1.12
CA LEU A 191 -5.41 -10.16 -0.46
C LEU A 191 -4.61 -11.03 -1.45
N LYS A 192 -5.28 -11.67 -2.43
CA LYS A 192 -4.59 -12.42 -3.51
C LYS A 192 -3.75 -11.51 -4.39
N ILE A 193 -4.20 -10.27 -4.64
CA ILE A 193 -3.42 -9.26 -5.39
C ILE A 193 -2.20 -8.83 -4.58
N GLU A 194 -2.35 -8.62 -3.29
CA GLU A 194 -1.28 -8.16 -2.41
C GLU A 194 -0.21 -9.24 -2.19
N SER A 195 -0.60 -10.43 -1.72
CA SER A 195 0.32 -11.46 -1.20
C SER A 195 0.02 -12.89 -1.65
N GLY A 196 -0.88 -13.08 -2.62
CA GLY A 196 -1.22 -14.41 -3.17
C GLY A 196 -0.14 -14.98 -4.09
N LYS A 197 -0.29 -16.26 -4.46
CA LYS A 197 0.61 -16.95 -5.40
C LYS A 197 0.71 -16.27 -6.78
N ASN A 198 -0.33 -15.53 -7.18
CA ASN A 198 -0.38 -14.72 -8.40
C ASN A 198 -0.49 -13.22 -8.06
N SER A 199 0.16 -12.78 -6.98
CA SER A 199 0.17 -11.40 -6.51
C SER A 199 0.88 -10.46 -7.49
N LEU A 200 0.70 -9.15 -7.26
CA LEU A 200 1.42 -8.14 -8.03
C LEU A 200 2.94 -8.31 -7.89
N THR A 201 3.44 -8.63 -6.70
CA THR A 201 4.86 -8.94 -6.48
C THR A 201 5.35 -10.07 -7.41
N LYS A 202 4.65 -11.20 -7.42
CA LYS A 202 5.02 -12.36 -8.27
C LYS A 202 4.92 -12.05 -9.76
N TYR A 203 3.89 -11.30 -10.16
CA TYR A 203 3.74 -10.87 -11.55
C TYR A 203 4.92 -10.01 -12.01
N LEU A 204 5.34 -9.03 -11.20
CA LEU A 204 6.46 -8.16 -11.52
C LEU A 204 7.77 -8.95 -11.65
N GLU A 205 8.01 -9.88 -10.72
CA GLU A 205 9.17 -10.79 -10.76
C GLU A 205 9.20 -11.62 -12.05
N ASN A 206 8.05 -12.20 -12.43
CA ASN A 206 7.93 -12.99 -13.66
C ASN A 206 8.13 -12.14 -14.95
N LYS A 207 8.00 -10.82 -14.85
CA LYS A 207 8.28 -9.85 -15.91
C LYS A 207 9.68 -9.24 -15.83
N ASN A 208 10.55 -9.75 -14.95
CA ASN A 208 11.88 -9.19 -14.68
C ASN A 208 11.86 -7.71 -14.25
N ILE A 209 10.76 -7.27 -13.63
CA ILE A 209 10.64 -5.93 -13.06
C ILE A 209 11.10 -5.99 -11.60
N LYS A 210 12.14 -5.24 -11.28
CA LYS A 210 12.71 -5.21 -9.94
C LYS A 210 11.81 -4.46 -8.97
N ILE A 211 11.67 -4.98 -7.75
CA ILE A 211 10.97 -4.31 -6.66
C ILE A 211 12.01 -3.86 -5.65
N ILE A 212 12.06 -2.56 -5.41
CA ILE A 212 13.03 -1.92 -4.52
C ILE A 212 12.27 -1.29 -3.36
N VAL A 213 12.67 -1.62 -2.13
CA VAL A 213 12.24 -0.90 -0.94
C VAL A 213 13.20 0.25 -0.70
N VAL A 214 12.66 1.43 -0.36
CA VAL A 214 13.45 2.62 -0.07
C VAL A 214 13.09 3.14 1.33
N ASN A 215 14.10 3.41 2.16
CA ASN A 215 13.93 3.95 3.49
C ASN A 215 14.07 5.49 3.55
N SER A 216 13.84 6.08 4.72
CA SER A 216 13.91 7.53 4.93
C SER A 216 15.32 8.12 4.78
N ASP A 217 16.36 7.30 4.83
CA ASP A 217 17.73 7.73 4.56
C ASP A 217 18.03 7.78 3.05
N GLY A 218 17.07 7.30 2.22
CA GLY A 218 17.24 7.22 0.77
C GLY A 218 18.04 5.99 0.33
N GLU A 219 18.19 5.01 1.19
CA GLU A 219 18.85 3.74 0.88
C GLU A 219 17.89 2.78 0.20
N LYS A 220 18.42 2.00 -0.75
CA LYS A 220 17.66 0.99 -1.49
C LYS A 220 17.92 -0.41 -0.99
N PHE A 221 16.87 -1.23 -0.96
CA PHE A 221 16.95 -2.63 -0.55
C PHE A 221 16.28 -3.51 -1.60
N GLU A 222 17.01 -4.48 -2.13
CA GLU A 222 16.46 -5.53 -2.98
C GLU A 222 15.77 -6.62 -2.13
N LYS A 223 15.02 -7.50 -2.75
CA LYS A 223 14.14 -8.48 -2.07
C LYS A 223 14.83 -9.28 -0.96
N LYS A 224 16.08 -9.71 -1.16
CA LYS A 224 16.86 -10.46 -0.16
C LYS A 224 17.18 -9.65 1.10
N ASP A 225 17.21 -8.30 0.97
CA ASP A 225 17.63 -7.36 2.00
C ASP A 225 16.48 -6.51 2.55
N TRP A 226 15.22 -6.75 2.13
CA TRP A 226 14.08 -5.93 2.58
C TRP A 226 13.93 -5.84 4.10
N LYS A 227 14.27 -6.90 4.84
CA LYS A 227 14.25 -6.89 6.31
C LYS A 227 15.22 -5.88 6.93
N ASN A 228 16.30 -5.54 6.22
CA ASN A 228 17.32 -4.59 6.67
C ASN A 228 16.92 -3.12 6.42
N SER A 229 15.79 -2.88 5.71
CA SER A 229 15.30 -1.53 5.43
C SER A 229 14.80 -0.77 6.66
N GLU A 230 14.44 -1.48 7.72
CA GLU A 230 13.88 -0.95 8.97
C GLU A 230 12.59 -0.13 8.78
N THR A 231 11.84 -0.40 7.70
CA THR A 231 10.67 0.39 7.32
C THR A 231 9.34 -0.16 7.82
N TYR A 232 9.27 -1.40 8.30
CA TYR A 232 8.01 -2.01 8.72
C TYR A 232 8.20 -3.07 9.82
N ASN A 233 7.50 -2.88 10.94
CA ASN A 233 7.50 -3.79 12.09
C ASN A 233 8.92 -4.24 12.50
N PHE A 234 9.87 -3.31 12.49
CA PHE A 234 11.25 -3.54 12.83
C PHE A 234 11.72 -2.50 13.85
N LEU A 235 12.23 -2.94 15.00
CA LEU A 235 12.74 -2.09 16.08
C LEU A 235 11.84 -0.86 16.37
N LYS A 236 12.38 0.35 16.20
CA LYS A 236 11.68 1.62 16.44
C LYS A 236 10.86 2.09 15.25
N HIS A 237 11.04 1.50 14.06
CA HIS A 237 10.31 1.83 12.84
C HIS A 237 10.52 3.29 12.36
N ASP A 238 11.68 3.83 12.61
CA ASP A 238 12.02 5.24 12.40
C ASP A 238 12.53 5.54 10.99
N LYS A 239 12.81 4.52 10.16
CA LYS A 239 13.26 4.68 8.78
C LYS A 239 12.14 4.61 7.73
N SER A 240 10.89 4.82 8.12
CA SER A 240 9.78 4.86 7.17
C SER A 240 9.73 6.18 6.41
N ILE A 241 9.45 6.11 5.09
CA ILE A 241 9.13 7.28 4.25
C ILE A 241 7.63 7.60 4.34
N ILE A 242 6.80 6.55 4.28
CA ILE A 242 5.34 6.63 4.36
C ILE A 242 4.89 5.84 5.57
N SER A 243 4.11 6.47 6.44
CA SER A 243 3.42 5.81 7.53
C SER A 243 2.06 5.29 7.06
N ASP A 244 1.64 4.13 7.56
CA ASP A 244 0.30 3.60 7.37
C ASP A 244 -0.36 3.19 8.71
N LYS A 245 -1.61 2.79 8.70
CA LYS A 245 -2.36 2.37 9.90
C LYS A 245 -1.67 1.23 10.66
N HIS A 246 -1.08 0.28 9.94
CA HIS A 246 -0.45 -0.88 10.56
C HIS A 246 0.89 -0.52 11.18
N SER A 247 1.66 0.33 10.52
CA SER A 247 2.93 0.84 11.06
C SER A 247 2.71 1.64 12.34
N ARG A 248 1.70 2.50 12.37
CA ARG A 248 1.34 3.26 13.60
C ARG A 248 0.91 2.33 14.73
N LYS A 249 0.03 1.36 14.43
CA LYS A 249 -0.40 0.39 15.43
C LYS A 249 0.77 -0.43 16.00
N TYR A 250 1.77 -0.75 15.20
CA TYR A 250 2.97 -1.44 15.69
C TYR A 250 3.73 -0.61 16.74
N LEU A 251 3.80 0.70 16.58
CA LEU A 251 4.48 1.59 17.53
C LEU A 251 3.83 1.60 18.92
N GLU A 252 2.51 1.38 18.97
CA GLU A 252 1.70 1.33 20.20
C GLU A 252 1.83 -0.01 20.96
N LEU A 253 2.36 -1.06 20.33
CA LEU A 253 2.52 -2.38 20.92
C LEU A 253 3.57 -2.39 22.03
N ASN A 254 3.38 -3.25 23.04
CA ASN A 254 4.43 -3.53 24.01
C ASN A 254 5.58 -4.36 23.39
N ASN A 255 6.69 -4.52 24.11
CA ASN A 255 7.90 -5.17 23.60
C ASN A 255 7.68 -6.63 23.16
N ASN A 256 6.86 -7.40 23.90
CA ASN A 256 6.56 -8.79 23.56
C ASN A 256 5.72 -8.88 22.28
N GLU A 257 4.71 -8.01 22.15
CA GLU A 257 3.89 -7.92 20.96
C GLU A 257 4.69 -7.45 19.75
N LYS A 258 5.60 -6.47 19.92
CA LYS A 258 6.54 -6.03 18.87
C LYS A 258 7.42 -7.17 18.40
N LYS A 259 7.98 -7.96 19.33
CA LYS A 259 8.79 -9.14 19.00
C LYS A 259 7.97 -10.17 18.22
N ALA A 260 6.78 -10.50 18.67
CA ALA A 260 5.88 -11.43 17.97
C ALA A 260 5.48 -10.91 16.58
N SER A 261 5.21 -9.63 16.45
CA SER A 261 4.88 -9.00 15.17
C SER A 261 6.08 -9.01 14.20
N ARG A 262 7.28 -8.71 14.71
CA ARG A 262 8.51 -8.78 13.91
C ARG A 262 8.78 -10.19 13.42
N PHE A 263 8.68 -11.19 14.31
CA PHE A 263 8.83 -12.60 13.93
C PHE A 263 7.83 -13.00 12.83
N LYS A 264 6.59 -12.58 12.93
CA LYS A 264 5.56 -12.86 11.94
C LYS A 264 5.87 -12.24 10.57
N VAL A 265 6.44 -11.04 10.56
CA VAL A 265 6.72 -10.27 9.33
C VAL A 265 8.07 -10.67 8.72
N TRP A 266 9.12 -10.88 9.54
CA TRP A 266 10.50 -11.02 9.07
C TRP A 266 11.16 -12.36 9.45
N GLY A 267 10.57 -13.14 10.35
CA GLY A 267 11.11 -14.43 10.82
C GLY A 267 12.19 -14.34 11.90
N ASN A 268 12.36 -13.15 12.53
CA ASN A 268 13.40 -12.91 13.56
C ASN A 268 12.94 -11.95 14.65
#